data_7e0c62138553ee326df637bd5505bda3
#
_entry.id   7e0c62138553ee326df637bd5505bda3
#
_cell.length_a   1.000
_cell.length_b   1.000
_cell.length_c   1.000
_cell.angle_alpha   90.00
_cell.angle_beta   90.00
_cell.angle_gamma   90.00
#
_symmetry.space_group_name_H-M   'P 1'
#
loop_
_entity.id
_entity.type
_entity.pdbx_description
1 polymer ?
#
loop_
_entity_poly.entity_id
_entity_poly.type
_entity_poly.pdbx_seq_one_letter_code
_entity_poly.pdbx_strand_id
1 'polypeptide(L)'
;MSAPDHIVALAQERMAARAAKDWARSDLLRDEIAAAGFEVVDIAAGFELREKERYPVFASPRDIRPIALGNAPIALTMIIDGFIDDAVATVKSVKAHSDVPIVLLVFGEPGALINQLDSQVKIICLSEKFGWGECANALLKNVQTRFIIIMDPSTRFTGDAITPTLELLKSESCSAAGWRGGLVNLDDQWRSVD
;
A
#
# COMPACT_ATOMS: atom_id res chain seq x y z
N MET A 1 -0.46 7.69 -22.12
CA MET A 1 0.90 7.76 -22.76
C MET A 1 1.07 6.54 -23.65
N SER A 2 1.76 6.62 -24.79
CA SER A 2 2.06 5.43 -25.58
C SER A 2 3.24 4.68 -24.95
N ALA A 3 3.20 3.33 -24.96
CA ALA A 3 4.31 2.53 -24.47
C ALA A 3 5.61 2.85 -25.25
N PRO A 4 6.78 2.79 -24.59
CA PRO A 4 8.08 2.98 -25.26
C PRO A 4 8.29 1.94 -26.37
N ASP A 5 9.03 2.33 -27.44
CA ASP A 5 9.23 1.49 -28.63
C ASP A 5 9.81 0.10 -28.31
N HIS A 6 10.72 0.00 -27.33
CA HIS A 6 11.29 -1.28 -26.93
C HIS A 6 10.26 -2.21 -26.27
N ILE A 7 9.26 -1.69 -25.56
CA ILE A 7 8.15 -2.49 -24.99
C ILE A 7 7.19 -2.95 -26.09
N VAL A 8 6.94 -2.09 -27.08
CA VAL A 8 6.17 -2.48 -28.27
C VAL A 8 6.86 -3.61 -29.01
N ALA A 9 8.19 -3.57 -29.16
CA ALA A 9 8.98 -4.64 -29.79
C ALA A 9 8.86 -5.97 -29.01
N LEU A 10 8.97 -5.96 -27.67
CA LEU A 10 8.77 -7.15 -26.84
C LEU A 10 7.36 -7.73 -27.00
N ALA A 11 6.34 -6.90 -27.08
CA ALA A 11 4.96 -7.36 -27.28
C ALA A 11 4.76 -7.97 -28.68
N GLN A 12 5.39 -7.44 -29.72
CA GLN A 12 5.39 -8.00 -31.08
C GLN A 12 6.09 -9.37 -31.10
N GLU A 13 7.26 -9.50 -30.45
CA GLU A 13 7.98 -10.76 -30.33
C GLU A 13 7.14 -11.81 -29.57
N ARG A 14 6.48 -11.41 -28.48
CA ARG A 14 5.55 -12.28 -27.75
C ARG A 14 4.41 -12.78 -28.66
N MET A 15 3.82 -11.92 -29.45
CA MET A 15 2.77 -12.31 -30.40
C MET A 15 3.30 -13.34 -31.41
N ALA A 16 4.51 -13.16 -31.94
CA ALA A 16 5.16 -14.13 -32.83
C ALA A 16 5.42 -15.46 -32.16
N ALA A 17 5.93 -15.47 -30.92
CA ALA A 17 6.15 -16.68 -30.12
C ALA A 17 4.84 -17.46 -29.90
N ARG A 18 3.74 -16.75 -29.60
CA ARG A 18 2.40 -17.38 -29.47
C ARG A 18 1.93 -18.00 -30.79
N ALA A 19 2.11 -17.32 -31.91
CA ALA A 19 1.76 -17.84 -33.23
C ALA A 19 2.56 -19.13 -33.56
N ALA A 20 3.81 -19.19 -33.13
CA ALA A 20 4.68 -20.34 -33.23
C ALA A 20 4.40 -21.43 -32.17
N LYS A 21 3.48 -21.19 -31.23
CA LYS A 21 3.16 -22.03 -30.05
C LYS A 21 4.36 -22.24 -29.10
N ASP A 22 5.32 -21.33 -29.12
CA ASP A 22 6.41 -21.27 -28.14
C ASP A 22 5.93 -20.55 -26.86
N TRP A 23 5.27 -21.32 -26.00
CA TRP A 23 4.67 -20.81 -24.78
C TRP A 23 5.72 -20.34 -23.77
N ALA A 24 6.86 -21.05 -23.71
CA ALA A 24 7.94 -20.71 -22.78
C ALA A 24 8.52 -19.32 -23.10
N ARG A 25 8.80 -19.06 -24.40
CA ARG A 25 9.28 -17.72 -24.84
C ARG A 25 8.21 -16.65 -24.64
N SER A 26 6.94 -16.96 -24.94
CA SER A 26 5.83 -16.06 -24.73
C SER A 26 5.69 -15.62 -23.26
N ASP A 27 5.84 -16.55 -22.32
CA ASP A 27 5.73 -16.25 -20.88
C ASP A 27 6.91 -15.41 -20.39
N LEU A 28 8.15 -15.72 -20.82
CA LEU A 28 9.32 -14.87 -20.53
C LEU A 28 9.13 -13.43 -21.00
N LEU A 29 8.66 -13.24 -22.23
CA LEU A 29 8.44 -11.91 -22.79
C LEU A 29 7.32 -11.17 -22.05
N ARG A 30 6.26 -11.87 -21.62
CA ARG A 30 5.22 -11.30 -20.78
C ARG A 30 5.78 -10.81 -19.44
N ASP A 31 6.67 -11.59 -18.82
CA ASP A 31 7.28 -11.21 -17.55
C ASP A 31 8.25 -10.02 -17.72
N GLU A 32 9.01 -9.95 -18.84
CA GLU A 32 9.83 -8.79 -19.17
C GLU A 32 8.99 -7.51 -19.36
N ILE A 33 7.87 -7.60 -20.08
CA ILE A 33 6.92 -6.49 -20.26
C ILE A 33 6.34 -6.06 -18.90
N ALA A 34 5.97 -7.04 -18.07
CA ALA A 34 5.43 -6.77 -16.73
C ALA A 34 6.46 -6.13 -15.79
N ALA A 35 7.73 -6.54 -15.88
CA ALA A 35 8.83 -5.94 -15.12
C ALA A 35 9.11 -4.49 -15.55
N ALA A 36 8.86 -4.17 -16.83
CA ALA A 36 8.95 -2.80 -17.37
C ALA A 36 7.72 -1.93 -17.00
N GLY A 37 6.74 -2.47 -16.26
CA GLY A 37 5.57 -1.73 -15.81
C GLY A 37 4.42 -1.66 -16.81
N PHE A 38 4.36 -2.63 -17.74
CA PHE A 38 3.28 -2.73 -18.71
C PHE A 38 2.58 -4.08 -18.63
N GLU A 39 1.32 -4.11 -19.04
CA GLU A 39 0.55 -5.32 -19.25
C GLU A 39 0.22 -5.43 -20.73
N VAL A 40 0.42 -6.64 -21.29
CA VAL A 40 0.04 -6.94 -22.66
C VAL A 40 -1.29 -7.70 -22.66
N VAL A 41 -2.30 -7.15 -23.29
CA VAL A 41 -3.64 -7.72 -23.43
C VAL A 41 -3.83 -8.18 -24.87
N ASP A 42 -4.12 -9.47 -25.06
CA ASP A 42 -4.41 -10.02 -26.37
C ASP A 42 -5.81 -9.58 -26.83
N ILE A 43 -5.89 -8.99 -28.02
CA ILE A 43 -7.14 -8.56 -28.65
C ILE A 43 -7.28 -9.21 -30.02
N ALA A 44 -8.48 -9.21 -30.60
CA ALA A 44 -8.74 -9.86 -31.89
C ALA A 44 -7.85 -9.34 -33.04
N ALA A 45 -7.40 -8.09 -32.97
CA ALA A 45 -6.54 -7.45 -33.98
C ALA A 45 -5.03 -7.48 -33.65
N GLY A 46 -4.62 -8.20 -32.58
CA GLY A 46 -3.21 -8.26 -32.13
C GLY A 46 -3.07 -8.14 -30.64
N PHE A 47 -2.48 -7.06 -30.13
CA PHE A 47 -2.31 -6.80 -28.70
C PHE A 47 -2.52 -5.32 -28.37
N GLU A 48 -2.84 -5.06 -27.12
CA GLU A 48 -2.87 -3.74 -26.52
C GLU A 48 -1.88 -3.71 -25.34
N LEU A 49 -1.07 -2.66 -25.25
CA LEU A 49 -0.20 -2.41 -24.11
C LEU A 49 -0.87 -1.39 -23.20
N ARG A 50 -1.03 -1.76 -21.94
CA ARG A 50 -1.52 -0.89 -20.87
C ARG A 50 -0.43 -0.70 -19.83
N GLU A 51 -0.33 0.49 -19.26
CA GLU A 51 0.49 0.65 -18.07
C GLU A 51 -0.07 -0.26 -16.98
N LYS A 52 0.79 -1.08 -16.39
CA LYS A 52 0.41 -1.94 -15.27
C LYS A 52 0.15 -1.06 -14.07
N GLU A 53 -1.06 -1.13 -13.55
CA GLU A 53 -1.37 -0.46 -12.29
C GLU A 53 -0.41 -0.96 -11.20
N ARG A 54 0.36 -0.04 -10.63
CA ARG A 54 1.33 -0.35 -9.57
C ARG A 54 0.64 -0.62 -8.23
N TYR A 55 -0.67 -0.51 -8.19
CA TYR A 55 -1.50 -0.61 -6.99
C TYR A 55 -2.88 -1.15 -7.34
N PRO A 56 -3.48 -1.97 -6.49
CA PRO A 56 -4.86 -2.40 -6.66
C PRO A 56 -5.82 -1.25 -6.35
N VAL A 57 -6.88 -1.14 -7.14
CA VAL A 57 -8.01 -0.23 -6.91
C VAL A 57 -9.23 -1.05 -6.53
N PHE A 58 -9.90 -0.66 -5.45
CA PHE A 58 -11.11 -1.30 -4.96
C PHE A 58 -12.27 -0.30 -4.95
N ALA A 59 -13.48 -0.80 -5.24
CA ALA A 59 -14.68 0.03 -5.20
C ALA A 59 -15.12 0.35 -3.77
N SER A 60 -14.78 -0.51 -2.80
CA SER A 60 -15.19 -0.38 -1.39
C SER A 60 -14.11 -0.92 -0.46
N PRO A 61 -14.00 -0.41 0.78
CA PRO A 61 -13.15 -1.00 1.82
C PRO A 61 -13.43 -2.49 2.08
N ARG A 62 -14.66 -2.95 1.82
CA ARG A 62 -15.06 -4.36 1.98
C ARG A 62 -14.45 -5.29 0.95
N ASP A 63 -14.03 -4.74 -0.18
CA ASP A 63 -13.44 -5.50 -1.30
C ASP A 63 -11.92 -5.67 -1.14
N ILE A 64 -11.30 -4.96 -0.20
CA ILE A 64 -9.86 -5.06 0.09
C ILE A 64 -9.52 -6.50 0.44
N ARG A 65 -8.56 -7.05 -0.30
CA ARG A 65 -8.09 -8.42 -0.13
C ARG A 65 -6.95 -8.47 0.90
N PRO A 66 -6.67 -9.66 1.47
CA PRO A 66 -5.57 -9.86 2.40
C PRO A 66 -4.24 -9.35 1.85
N ILE A 67 -3.53 -8.55 2.63
CA ILE A 67 -2.26 -7.92 2.30
C ILE A 67 -1.16 -8.66 3.05
N ALA A 68 -0.47 -9.54 2.35
CA ALA A 68 0.65 -10.28 2.91
C ALA A 68 1.90 -9.38 2.99
N LEU A 69 2.54 -9.37 4.16
CA LEU A 69 3.76 -8.61 4.45
C LEU A 69 4.90 -9.52 4.95
N GLY A 70 4.92 -10.75 4.44
CA GLY A 70 5.88 -11.77 4.90
C GLY A 70 5.66 -12.15 6.36
N ASN A 71 6.75 -12.30 7.11
CA ASN A 71 6.73 -12.65 8.53
C ASN A 71 6.86 -11.42 9.45
N ALA A 72 6.53 -10.22 8.98
CA ALA A 72 6.62 -9.01 9.78
C ALA A 72 5.65 -9.08 10.97
N PRO A 73 6.12 -8.85 12.21
CA PRO A 73 5.26 -8.92 13.40
C PRO A 73 4.32 -7.72 13.51
N ILE A 74 4.66 -6.62 12.87
CA ILE A 74 3.93 -5.35 12.93
C ILE A 74 4.00 -4.66 11.56
N ALA A 75 2.96 -3.93 11.19
CA ALA A 75 2.94 -3.05 10.01
C ALA A 75 2.43 -1.67 10.39
N LEU A 76 2.92 -0.66 9.69
CA LEU A 76 2.42 0.70 9.80
C LEU A 76 1.44 0.97 8.65
N THR A 77 0.30 1.55 8.98
CA THR A 77 -0.74 1.89 8.00
C THR A 77 -1.13 3.35 8.11
N MET A 78 -1.44 3.97 6.98
CA MET A 78 -1.97 5.33 6.90
C MET A 78 -3.13 5.39 5.92
N ILE A 79 -4.13 6.21 6.21
CA ILE A 79 -5.23 6.54 5.32
C ILE A 79 -4.95 7.93 4.77
N ILE A 80 -4.80 8.03 3.45
CA ILE A 80 -4.38 9.25 2.76
C ILE A 80 -5.60 9.89 2.08
N ASP A 81 -5.98 11.04 2.59
CA ASP A 81 -7.08 11.87 2.07
C ASP A 81 -6.53 13.25 1.69
N GLY A 82 -5.81 13.32 0.59
CA GLY A 82 -5.03 14.51 0.23
C GLY A 82 -3.69 14.61 0.99
N PHE A 83 -3.12 15.80 1.06
CA PHE A 83 -1.87 16.08 1.77
C PHE A 83 -0.72 15.11 1.42
N ILE A 84 -0.53 14.87 0.12
CA ILE A 84 0.44 13.89 -0.41
C ILE A 84 1.87 14.16 0.08
N ASP A 85 2.28 15.44 0.12
CA ASP A 85 3.63 15.79 0.57
C ASP A 85 3.86 15.46 2.05
N ASP A 86 2.82 15.61 2.88
CA ASP A 86 2.88 15.19 4.26
C ASP A 86 3.01 13.67 4.39
N ALA A 87 2.22 12.91 3.65
CA ALA A 87 2.30 11.46 3.63
C ALA A 87 3.70 10.98 3.18
N VAL A 88 4.27 11.57 2.14
CA VAL A 88 5.63 11.27 1.67
C VAL A 88 6.68 11.57 2.75
N ALA A 89 6.59 12.75 3.37
CA ALA A 89 7.53 13.13 4.41
C ALA A 89 7.41 12.23 5.66
N THR A 90 6.18 11.79 6.00
CA THR A 90 5.93 10.82 7.06
C THR A 90 6.60 9.47 6.74
N VAL A 91 6.35 8.90 5.55
CA VAL A 91 6.96 7.64 5.13
C VAL A 91 8.49 7.74 5.20
N LYS A 92 9.07 8.82 4.69
CA LYS A 92 10.54 9.04 4.74
C LYS A 92 11.04 9.11 6.18
N SER A 93 10.32 9.78 7.10
CA SER A 93 10.70 9.85 8.50
C SER A 93 10.65 8.48 9.20
N VAL A 94 9.63 7.67 8.91
CA VAL A 94 9.51 6.31 9.42
C VAL A 94 10.68 5.45 8.93
N LYS A 95 10.94 5.47 7.62
CA LYS A 95 12.03 4.67 7.01
C LYS A 95 13.42 5.09 7.46
N ALA A 96 13.62 6.32 7.90
CA ALA A 96 14.87 6.76 8.47
C ALA A 96 15.19 6.12 9.84
N HIS A 97 14.18 5.56 10.51
CA HIS A 97 14.28 5.04 11.87
C HIS A 97 13.79 3.59 12.04
N SER A 98 13.17 3.00 11.01
CA SER A 98 12.60 1.65 11.10
C SER A 98 12.41 1.03 9.71
N ASP A 99 12.59 -0.29 9.62
CA ASP A 99 12.30 -1.11 8.44
C ASP A 99 10.87 -1.70 8.47
N VAL A 100 9.98 -1.13 9.28
CA VAL A 100 8.59 -1.59 9.37
C VAL A 100 7.91 -1.54 8.00
N PRO A 101 7.21 -2.60 7.58
CA PRO A 101 6.40 -2.56 6.36
C PRO A 101 5.33 -1.47 6.45
N ILE A 102 5.15 -0.73 5.36
CA ILE A 102 4.19 0.38 5.29
C ILE A 102 3.12 0.05 4.25
N VAL A 103 1.86 0.26 4.65
CA VAL A 103 0.68 0.14 3.77
C VAL A 103 -0.06 1.47 3.76
N LEU A 104 -0.23 2.05 2.58
CA LEU A 104 -0.99 3.27 2.37
C LEU A 104 -2.33 2.93 1.72
N LEU A 105 -3.42 3.38 2.31
CA LEU A 105 -4.74 3.37 1.70
C LEU A 105 -5.05 4.79 1.23
N VAL A 106 -5.24 4.94 -0.09
CA VAL A 106 -5.38 6.23 -0.75
C VAL A 106 -6.75 6.34 -1.38
N PHE A 107 -7.39 7.50 -1.29
CA PHE A 107 -8.63 7.78 -2.03
C PHE A 107 -8.31 8.32 -3.42
N GLY A 108 -8.88 7.69 -4.44
CA GLY A 108 -8.63 8.02 -5.83
C GLY A 108 -7.24 7.57 -6.32
N GLU A 109 -6.67 8.32 -7.23
CA GLU A 109 -5.35 8.02 -7.80
C GLU A 109 -4.22 8.47 -6.85
N PRO A 110 -3.23 7.61 -6.59
CA PRO A 110 -2.14 7.93 -5.67
C PRO A 110 -1.13 8.96 -6.24
N GLY A 111 -1.22 9.32 -7.52
CA GLY A 111 -0.49 10.40 -8.15
C GLY A 111 1.01 10.42 -7.81
N ALA A 112 1.46 11.50 -7.20
CA ALA A 112 2.86 11.70 -6.85
C ALA A 112 3.44 10.71 -5.83
N LEU A 113 2.61 10.01 -5.02
CA LEU A 113 3.07 9.00 -4.05
C LEU A 113 3.89 7.91 -4.71
N ILE A 114 3.44 7.39 -5.87
CA ILE A 114 4.10 6.29 -6.58
C ILE A 114 5.51 6.68 -7.03
N ASN A 115 5.71 7.94 -7.44
CA ASN A 115 6.98 8.41 -7.97
C ASN A 115 7.95 8.84 -6.86
N GLN A 116 7.46 9.12 -5.66
CA GLN A 116 8.26 9.63 -4.55
C GLN A 116 8.58 8.57 -3.49
N LEU A 117 7.87 7.43 -3.52
CA LEU A 117 8.06 6.32 -2.61
C LEU A 117 8.63 5.10 -3.34
N ASP A 118 9.45 4.33 -2.64
CA ASP A 118 10.00 3.09 -3.21
C ASP A 118 8.94 1.97 -3.28
N SER A 119 9.25 0.93 -4.05
CA SER A 119 8.35 -0.21 -4.30
C SER A 119 8.07 -1.08 -3.07
N GLN A 120 8.75 -0.86 -1.95
CA GLN A 120 8.52 -1.61 -0.69
C GLN A 120 7.31 -1.08 0.06
N VAL A 121 6.89 0.18 -0.21
CA VAL A 121 5.65 0.73 0.32
C VAL A 121 4.47 0.16 -0.47
N LYS A 122 3.59 -0.55 0.22
CA LYS A 122 2.36 -1.07 -0.39
C LYS A 122 1.33 0.05 -0.50
N ILE A 123 0.85 0.31 -1.70
CA ILE A 123 -0.22 1.28 -1.95
C ILE A 123 -1.46 0.51 -2.39
N ILE A 124 -2.59 0.80 -1.79
CA ILE A 124 -3.92 0.35 -2.20
C ILE A 124 -4.83 1.57 -2.35
N CYS A 125 -5.70 1.55 -3.35
CA CYS A 125 -6.56 2.67 -3.65
C CYS A 125 -8.03 2.29 -3.51
N LEU A 126 -8.84 3.26 -3.10
CA LEU A 126 -10.29 3.21 -3.18
C LEU A 126 -10.74 4.22 -4.24
N SER A 127 -11.65 3.78 -5.13
CA SER A 127 -12.17 4.62 -6.22
C SER A 127 -12.93 5.85 -5.71
N GLU A 128 -13.46 5.77 -4.49
CA GLU A 128 -14.23 6.81 -3.84
C GLU A 128 -13.77 7.02 -2.40
N LYS A 129 -14.18 8.14 -1.80
CA LYS A 129 -13.91 8.46 -0.40
C LYS A 129 -14.89 7.73 0.52
N PHE A 130 -14.35 7.13 1.58
CA PHE A 130 -15.09 6.44 2.63
C PHE A 130 -14.78 7.01 4.00
N GLY A 131 -15.59 6.65 5.00
CA GLY A 131 -15.35 7.04 6.38
C GLY A 131 -14.03 6.46 6.93
N TRP A 132 -13.31 7.26 7.73
CA TRP A 132 -12.03 6.85 8.30
C TRP A 132 -12.13 5.52 9.07
N GLY A 133 -13.17 5.37 9.92
CA GLY A 133 -13.37 4.15 10.71
C GLY A 133 -13.61 2.90 9.85
N GLU A 134 -14.31 3.04 8.72
CA GLU A 134 -14.54 1.93 7.79
C GLU A 134 -13.23 1.50 7.12
N CYS A 135 -12.41 2.46 6.69
CA CYS A 135 -11.09 2.22 6.12
C CYS A 135 -10.12 1.61 7.15
N ALA A 136 -10.10 2.14 8.38
CA ALA A 136 -9.28 1.61 9.46
C ALA A 136 -9.64 0.15 9.79
N ASN A 137 -10.93 -0.18 9.87
CA ASN A 137 -11.40 -1.54 10.08
C ASN A 137 -11.02 -2.47 8.93
N ALA A 138 -11.06 -1.99 7.68
CA ALA A 138 -10.63 -2.77 6.53
C ALA A 138 -9.12 -3.06 6.56
N LEU A 139 -8.28 -2.10 6.96
CA LEU A 139 -6.85 -2.30 7.16
C LEU A 139 -6.58 -3.30 8.31
N LEU A 140 -7.23 -3.13 9.47
CA LEU A 140 -7.13 -4.05 10.60
C LEU A 140 -7.48 -5.49 10.23
N LYS A 141 -8.47 -5.68 9.37
CA LYS A 141 -8.93 -7.00 8.93
C LYS A 141 -8.01 -7.65 7.92
N ASN A 142 -7.40 -6.85 7.02
CA ASN A 142 -6.74 -7.37 5.82
C ASN A 142 -5.22 -7.31 5.87
N VAL A 143 -4.60 -6.45 6.67
CA VAL A 143 -3.14 -6.45 6.85
C VAL A 143 -2.74 -7.64 7.71
N GLN A 144 -1.98 -8.57 7.12
CA GLN A 144 -1.64 -9.86 7.73
C GLN A 144 -0.37 -9.74 8.60
N THR A 145 -0.51 -9.07 9.75
CA THR A 145 0.51 -8.99 10.80
C THR A 145 -0.14 -9.19 12.17
N ARG A 146 0.67 -9.54 13.18
CA ARG A 146 0.15 -9.69 14.56
C ARG A 146 -0.31 -8.36 15.14
N PHE A 147 0.41 -7.28 14.84
CA PHE A 147 0.10 -5.92 15.28
C PHE A 147 0.02 -4.97 14.09
N ILE A 148 -0.77 -3.93 14.22
CA ILE A 148 -0.92 -2.88 13.22
C ILE A 148 -0.83 -1.51 13.89
N ILE A 149 -0.11 -0.60 13.27
CA ILE A 149 -0.09 0.82 13.64
C ILE A 149 -0.98 1.55 12.64
N ILE A 150 -1.94 2.31 13.15
CA ILE A 150 -2.72 3.26 12.34
C ILE A 150 -2.20 4.64 12.70
N MET A 151 -1.60 5.32 11.74
CA MET A 151 -0.93 6.60 11.97
C MET A 151 -1.52 7.69 11.07
N ASP A 152 -1.56 8.90 11.61
CA ASP A 152 -1.92 10.07 10.84
C ASP A 152 -0.76 10.47 9.91
N PRO A 153 -1.04 10.82 8.62
CA PRO A 153 0.00 11.16 7.64
C PRO A 153 0.77 12.46 7.96
N SER A 154 0.34 13.25 8.94
CA SER A 154 1.09 14.45 9.39
C SER A 154 2.13 14.16 10.49
N THR A 155 2.13 12.95 11.05
CA THR A 155 3.05 12.55 12.12
C THR A 155 4.46 12.31 11.58
N ARG A 156 5.50 12.66 12.35
CA ARG A 156 6.91 12.43 11.99
C ARG A 156 7.62 11.63 13.07
N PHE A 157 8.44 10.68 12.64
CA PHE A 157 9.36 10.00 13.53
C PHE A 157 10.62 10.84 13.70
N THR A 158 11.06 10.97 14.94
CA THR A 158 12.34 11.62 15.31
C THR A 158 13.31 10.61 15.91
N GLY A 159 12.92 9.35 16.00
CA GLY A 159 13.66 8.22 16.51
C GLY A 159 12.86 6.93 16.34
N ASP A 160 13.39 5.82 16.84
CA ASP A 160 12.68 4.53 16.79
C ASP A 160 11.55 4.51 17.83
N ALA A 161 10.32 4.66 17.35
CA ALA A 161 9.10 4.53 18.13
C ALA A 161 8.47 3.13 17.99
N ILE A 162 8.93 2.32 17.05
CA ILE A 162 8.34 1.01 16.75
C ILE A 162 8.79 -0.05 17.75
N THR A 163 10.10 -0.16 17.96
CA THR A 163 10.67 -1.20 18.83
C THR A 163 10.10 -1.15 20.25
N PRO A 164 10.09 -0.03 20.98
CA PRO A 164 9.56 0.03 22.34
C PRO A 164 8.05 -0.24 22.38
N THR A 165 7.29 0.22 21.38
CA THR A 165 5.86 -0.06 21.28
C THR A 165 5.58 -1.55 21.04
N LEU A 166 6.37 -2.19 20.18
CA LEU A 166 6.24 -3.62 19.89
C LEU A 166 6.60 -4.48 21.11
N GLU A 167 7.61 -4.11 21.88
CA GLU A 167 7.99 -4.80 23.13
C GLU A 167 6.86 -4.70 24.15
N LEU A 168 6.26 -3.54 24.31
CA LEU A 168 5.12 -3.34 25.20
C LEU A 168 3.94 -4.23 24.79
N LEU A 169 3.60 -4.27 23.50
CA LEU A 169 2.50 -5.11 23.01
C LEU A 169 2.81 -6.61 23.14
N LYS A 170 4.07 -7.02 22.96
CA LYS A 170 4.49 -8.42 23.15
C LYS A 170 4.43 -8.88 24.59
N SER A 171 4.56 -7.98 25.56
CA SER A 171 4.45 -8.32 26.98
C SER A 171 3.04 -8.74 27.41
N GLU A 172 2.05 -8.61 26.52
CA GLU A 172 0.63 -8.91 26.76
C GLU A 172 0.01 -8.14 27.93
N SER A 173 0.70 -7.10 28.40
CA SER A 173 0.20 -6.21 29.46
C SER A 173 -0.86 -5.24 28.97
N CYS A 174 -0.94 -5.04 27.64
CA CYS A 174 -1.94 -4.19 26.98
C CYS A 174 -2.31 -4.75 25.60
N SER A 175 -3.53 -4.46 25.15
CA SER A 175 -4.01 -4.83 23.82
C SER A 175 -3.83 -3.69 22.80
N ALA A 176 -3.59 -2.47 23.26
CA ALA A 176 -3.35 -1.30 22.45
C ALA A 176 -2.37 -0.37 23.15
N ALA A 177 -1.52 0.28 22.38
CA ALA A 177 -0.60 1.30 22.86
C ALA A 177 -0.67 2.50 21.90
N GLY A 178 -0.66 3.70 22.46
CA GLY A 178 -0.70 4.95 21.70
C GLY A 178 0.36 5.93 22.18
N TRP A 179 0.72 6.84 21.29
CA TRP A 179 1.68 7.90 21.57
C TRP A 179 1.19 8.88 22.66
N ARG A 180 -0.12 9.16 22.64
CA ARG A 180 -0.76 10.11 23.54
C ARG A 180 -2.17 9.66 23.83
N GLY A 181 -2.58 9.77 25.06
CA GLY A 181 -3.95 9.55 25.50
C GLY A 181 -4.29 10.52 26.61
N GLY A 182 -5.55 10.74 26.85
CA GLY A 182 -6.07 11.43 28.00
C GLY A 182 -6.93 10.47 28.83
N LEU A 183 -6.98 10.69 30.13
CA LEU A 183 -7.95 10.02 30.99
C LEU A 183 -9.29 10.73 30.85
N VAL A 184 -10.29 10.02 30.38
CA VAL A 184 -11.64 10.55 30.26
C VAL A 184 -12.33 10.42 31.61
N ASN A 185 -12.82 11.51 32.13
CA ASN A 185 -13.62 11.50 33.36
C ASN A 185 -15.03 10.95 33.06
N LEU A 186 -15.33 9.76 33.56
CA LEU A 186 -16.64 9.14 33.36
C LEU A 186 -17.72 9.76 34.23
N ASP A 187 -17.36 10.38 35.37
CA ASP A 187 -18.31 10.94 36.32
C ASP A 187 -18.91 12.27 35.82
N ASP A 188 -18.22 12.97 34.91
CA ASP A 188 -18.69 14.20 34.30
C ASP A 188 -19.30 14.03 32.90
N GLN A 189 -19.64 12.81 32.54
CA GLN A 189 -20.21 12.47 31.22
C GLN A 189 -19.29 12.81 30.04
N TRP A 190 -17.99 12.58 30.21
CA TRP A 190 -16.97 12.74 29.17
C TRP A 190 -16.69 14.21 28.77
N ARG A 191 -16.98 15.16 29.66
CA ARG A 191 -16.78 16.57 29.37
C ARG A 191 -15.36 17.05 29.62
N SER A 192 -14.61 16.35 30.45
CA SER A 192 -13.20 16.65 30.74
C SER A 192 -12.28 15.48 30.37
N VAL A 193 -11.08 15.85 29.96
CA VAL A 193 -9.98 14.91 29.64
C VAL A 193 -8.73 15.48 30.31
N ASP A 194 -8.12 14.71 31.21
CA ASP A 194 -6.87 15.05 31.90
C ASP A 194 -5.64 14.55 31.12
#